data_f04fbc3977c5bb7dccbeb44e2448a376
#
_entry.id   f04fbc3977c5bb7dccbeb44e2448a376
#
_cell.length_a   1.000
_cell.length_b   1.000
_cell.length_c   1.000
_cell.angle_alpha   90.00
_cell.angle_beta   90.00
_cell.angle_gamma   90.00
#
_symmetry.space_group_name_H-M   'P 1'
#
loop_
_entity.id
_entity.type
_entity.pdbx_description
1 polymer ?
#
loop_
_entity_poly.entity_id
_entity_poly.type
_entity_poly.pdbx_seq_one_letter_code
_entity_poly.pdbx_strand_id
1 'polypeptide(L)'
;MHSRLSAGERYDQFERARRGDTEIMIGARSALFTPFARLGLIVIDEEHEGAYQSEGAPRYHAREVAQQLARMHEAQLVLGSATPSIEAYSRARAGLYRLFSLKSRANAKSVPAATVIVDLRREMEDGNKSVFSRRLQDLITDRLNRKEQMMLFMNRRGYSSFVSCRSCGKAVKCPHCDVSLTLHNKNRLVCHYCGYTIPLPGACP
;
A
#
# COMPACT_ATOMS: atom_id res chain seq x y z
N MET A 1 8.29 13.89 -11.69
CA MET A 1 7.30 14.81 -11.06
C MET A 1 6.87 14.26 -9.70
N HIS A 2 6.83 15.09 -8.62
CA HIS A 2 6.46 14.64 -7.27
C HIS A 2 5.65 15.74 -6.53
N SER A 3 5.03 15.36 -5.41
CA SER A 3 4.12 16.25 -4.65
C SER A 3 4.78 17.48 -4.01
N ARG A 4 6.11 17.49 -3.86
CA ARG A 4 6.87 18.61 -3.27
C ARG A 4 7.20 19.73 -4.25
N LEU A 5 6.93 19.54 -5.55
CA LEU A 5 7.09 20.62 -6.54
C LEU A 5 6.01 21.68 -6.34
N SER A 6 6.42 22.95 -6.39
CA SER A 6 5.50 24.09 -6.45
C SER A 6 4.65 24.06 -7.72
N ALA A 7 3.61 24.87 -7.76
CA ALA A 7 2.76 24.98 -8.95
C ALA A 7 3.56 25.45 -10.18
N GLY A 8 4.48 26.43 -10.01
CA GLY A 8 5.36 26.92 -11.07
C GLY A 8 6.29 25.85 -11.61
N GLU A 9 7.01 25.14 -10.73
CA GLU A 9 7.90 24.04 -11.14
C GLU A 9 7.16 22.94 -11.89
N ARG A 10 5.91 22.61 -11.50
CA ARG A 10 5.07 21.65 -12.22
C ARG A 10 4.69 22.15 -13.60
N TYR A 11 4.34 23.42 -13.70
CA TYR A 11 4.02 24.07 -14.96
C TYR A 11 5.23 24.03 -15.90
N ASP A 12 6.42 24.38 -15.43
CA ASP A 12 7.65 24.34 -16.23
C ASP A 12 7.96 22.93 -16.74
N GLN A 13 7.76 21.89 -15.92
CA GLN A 13 7.95 20.50 -16.36
C GLN A 13 6.93 20.12 -17.45
N PHE A 14 5.68 20.53 -17.32
CA PHE A 14 4.66 20.29 -18.34
C PHE A 14 4.93 21.03 -19.64
N GLU A 15 5.37 22.30 -19.57
CA GLU A 15 5.76 23.06 -20.75
C GLU A 15 6.95 22.46 -21.48
N ARG A 16 7.95 21.99 -20.77
CA ARG A 16 9.09 21.28 -21.37
C ARG A 16 8.64 20.01 -22.09
N ALA A 17 7.77 19.22 -21.49
CA ALA A 17 7.23 18.02 -22.13
C ALA A 17 6.39 18.37 -23.37
N ARG A 18 5.56 19.42 -23.29
CA ARG A 18 4.74 19.91 -24.40
C ARG A 18 5.57 20.38 -25.59
N ARG A 19 6.70 21.05 -25.32
CA ARG A 19 7.63 21.52 -26.36
C ARG A 19 8.50 20.43 -26.96
N GLY A 20 8.54 19.23 -26.32
CA GLY A 20 9.42 18.15 -26.73
C GLY A 20 10.83 18.22 -26.14
N ASP A 21 11.08 19.14 -25.20
CA ASP A 21 12.38 19.26 -24.50
C ASP A 21 12.60 18.13 -23.48
N THR A 22 11.56 17.31 -23.21
CA THR A 22 11.61 16.18 -22.31
C THR A 22 10.90 15.00 -22.97
N GLU A 23 11.60 13.88 -23.08
CA GLU A 23 11.09 12.64 -23.69
C GLU A 23 10.53 11.66 -22.66
N ILE A 24 10.93 11.77 -21.40
CA ILE A 24 10.54 10.88 -20.32
C ILE A 24 10.06 11.68 -19.12
N MET A 25 8.89 11.34 -18.60
CA MET A 25 8.38 11.87 -17.35
C MET A 25 8.20 10.74 -16.34
N ILE A 26 8.91 10.83 -15.22
CA ILE A 26 8.76 9.91 -14.09
C ILE A 26 8.09 10.66 -12.95
N GLY A 27 7.05 10.05 -12.36
CA GLY A 27 6.36 10.69 -11.25
C GLY A 27 5.23 9.84 -10.67
N ALA A 28 4.55 10.41 -9.68
CA ALA A 28 3.35 9.83 -9.10
C ALA A 28 2.18 9.86 -10.11
N ARG A 29 1.00 9.40 -9.70
CA ARG A 29 -0.25 9.35 -10.49
C ARG A 29 -0.50 10.59 -11.36
N SER A 30 -0.16 11.78 -10.87
CA SER A 30 -0.34 13.04 -11.62
C SER A 30 0.57 13.18 -12.84
N ALA A 31 1.67 12.43 -12.94
CA ALA A 31 2.53 12.43 -14.11
C ALA A 31 1.82 11.92 -15.38
N LEU A 32 0.74 11.15 -15.19
CA LEU A 32 -0.09 10.66 -16.28
C LEU A 32 -0.68 11.76 -17.16
N PHE A 33 -0.87 12.97 -16.60
CA PHE A 33 -1.43 14.12 -17.30
C PHE A 33 -0.35 15.00 -17.95
N THR A 34 0.88 14.50 -18.09
CA THR A 34 1.94 15.24 -18.81
C THR A 34 1.57 15.39 -20.28
N PRO A 35 1.55 16.62 -20.82
CA PRO A 35 1.06 16.91 -22.17
C PRO A 35 2.14 16.61 -23.23
N PHE A 36 2.49 15.37 -23.44
CA PHE A 36 3.38 14.97 -24.51
C PHE A 36 2.72 15.14 -25.88
N ALA A 37 3.41 15.77 -26.81
CA ALA A 37 2.94 15.87 -28.19
C ALA A 37 2.90 14.49 -28.89
N ARG A 38 3.82 13.60 -28.56
CA ARG A 38 3.92 12.24 -29.09
C ARG A 38 4.12 11.25 -27.94
N LEU A 39 3.01 10.78 -27.38
CA LEU A 39 3.04 9.79 -26.32
C LEU A 39 3.15 8.39 -26.97
N GLY A 40 4.23 7.67 -26.73
CA GLY A 40 4.47 6.34 -27.29
C GLY A 40 4.33 5.20 -26.27
N LEU A 41 4.60 5.49 -24.99
CA LEU A 41 4.59 4.47 -23.94
C LEU A 41 4.12 5.05 -22.61
N ILE A 42 3.27 4.30 -21.93
CA ILE A 42 2.90 4.54 -20.53
C ILE A 42 3.28 3.28 -19.74
N VAL A 43 4.02 3.47 -18.66
CA VAL A 43 4.36 2.38 -17.72
C VAL A 43 3.76 2.71 -16.36
N ILE A 44 2.98 1.79 -15.81
CA ILE A 44 2.48 1.85 -14.43
C ILE A 44 3.12 0.69 -13.67
N ASP A 45 4.02 1.03 -12.76
CA ASP A 45 4.64 0.06 -11.86
C ASP A 45 3.78 -0.13 -10.62
N GLU A 46 3.80 -1.34 -10.04
CA GLU A 46 2.94 -1.72 -8.91
C GLU A 46 1.46 -1.33 -9.13
N GLU A 47 0.90 -1.70 -10.29
CA GLU A 47 -0.43 -1.27 -10.76
C GLU A 47 -1.58 -1.57 -9.79
N HIS A 48 -1.35 -2.51 -8.85
CA HIS A 48 -2.30 -2.92 -7.83
C HIS A 48 -2.40 -1.94 -6.64
N GLU A 49 -1.47 -0.97 -6.54
CA GLU A 49 -1.43 -0.03 -5.43
C GLU A 49 -2.66 0.87 -5.37
N GLY A 50 -3.31 0.92 -4.20
CA GLY A 50 -4.49 1.75 -3.98
C GLY A 50 -4.26 3.25 -4.19
N ALA A 51 -2.99 3.70 -4.16
CA ALA A 51 -2.60 5.08 -4.45
C ALA A 51 -2.95 5.54 -5.88
N TYR A 52 -3.19 4.60 -6.80
CA TYR A 52 -3.64 4.92 -8.15
C TYR A 52 -5.13 5.28 -8.24
N GLN A 53 -5.92 5.03 -7.21
CA GLN A 53 -7.28 5.52 -7.08
C GLN A 53 -7.26 6.96 -6.54
N SER A 54 -7.91 7.91 -7.24
CA SER A 54 -8.11 9.27 -6.74
C SER A 54 -9.30 9.31 -5.80
N GLU A 55 -9.07 9.71 -4.54
CA GLU A 55 -10.14 9.93 -3.55
C GLU A 55 -10.79 11.31 -3.70
N GLY A 56 -10.02 12.30 -4.18
CA GLY A 56 -10.49 13.65 -4.44
C GLY A 56 -11.21 13.79 -5.79
N ALA A 57 -11.99 14.86 -5.94
CA ALA A 57 -12.62 15.18 -7.21
C ALA A 57 -11.61 15.80 -8.20
N PRO A 58 -11.61 15.39 -9.48
CA PRO A 58 -12.39 14.30 -10.04
C PRO A 58 -11.88 12.92 -9.57
N ARG A 59 -12.78 12.02 -9.27
CA ARG A 59 -12.43 10.63 -8.92
C ARG A 59 -12.09 9.85 -10.18
N TYR A 60 -10.92 9.23 -10.21
CA TYR A 60 -10.49 8.38 -11.32
C TYR A 60 -9.51 7.32 -10.83
N HIS A 61 -9.37 6.27 -11.61
CA HIS A 61 -8.31 5.28 -11.45
C HIS A 61 -7.25 5.49 -12.54
N ALA A 62 -5.97 5.61 -12.18
CA ALA A 62 -4.89 5.91 -13.11
C ALA A 62 -4.78 4.90 -14.25
N ARG A 63 -5.00 3.60 -13.99
CA ARG A 63 -4.98 2.56 -15.03
C ARG A 63 -6.04 2.81 -16.12
N GLU A 64 -7.25 3.20 -15.75
CA GLU A 64 -8.33 3.45 -16.71
C GLU A 64 -8.03 4.69 -17.56
N VAL A 65 -7.50 5.75 -16.93
CA VAL A 65 -7.06 6.95 -17.65
C VAL A 65 -5.89 6.63 -18.57
N ALA A 66 -4.90 5.87 -18.10
CA ALA A 66 -3.75 5.46 -18.92
C ALA A 66 -4.19 4.63 -20.13
N GLN A 67 -5.16 3.73 -19.95
CA GLN A 67 -5.71 2.94 -21.04
C GLN A 67 -6.40 3.83 -22.08
N GLN A 68 -7.13 4.85 -21.65
CA GLN A 68 -7.77 5.79 -22.56
C GLN A 68 -6.74 6.66 -23.29
N LEU A 69 -5.73 7.17 -22.58
CA LEU A 69 -4.64 7.94 -23.20
C LEU A 69 -3.86 7.09 -24.21
N ALA A 70 -3.55 5.85 -23.86
CA ALA A 70 -2.86 4.93 -24.77
C ALA A 70 -3.67 4.72 -26.09
N ARG A 71 -4.99 4.58 -25.98
CA ARG A 71 -5.86 4.49 -27.18
C ARG A 71 -5.87 5.77 -28.01
N MET A 72 -5.97 6.94 -27.35
CA MET A 72 -6.02 8.25 -28.03
C MET A 72 -4.73 8.57 -28.77
N HIS A 73 -3.59 8.10 -28.28
CA HIS A 73 -2.27 8.39 -28.83
C HIS A 73 -1.66 7.20 -29.58
N GLU A 74 -2.38 6.10 -29.76
CA GLU A 74 -1.86 4.84 -30.32
C GLU A 74 -0.58 4.35 -29.60
N ALA A 75 -0.49 4.65 -28.28
CA ALA A 75 0.62 4.35 -27.43
C ALA A 75 0.51 2.96 -26.79
N GLN A 76 1.63 2.41 -26.36
CA GLN A 76 1.65 1.17 -25.59
C GLN A 76 1.39 1.45 -24.11
N LEU A 77 0.64 0.57 -23.45
CA LEU A 77 0.46 0.58 -21.98
C LEU A 77 1.07 -0.68 -21.40
N VAL A 78 1.99 -0.51 -20.44
CA VAL A 78 2.61 -1.60 -19.69
C VAL A 78 2.20 -1.47 -18.22
N LEU A 79 1.62 -2.53 -17.67
CA LEU A 79 1.26 -2.66 -16.26
C LEU A 79 2.20 -3.65 -15.59
N GLY A 80 3.00 -3.19 -14.64
CA GLY A 80 3.94 -4.01 -13.87
C GLY A 80 3.40 -4.31 -12.49
N SER A 81 3.52 -5.56 -12.04
CA SER A 81 3.21 -5.94 -10.65
C SER A 81 3.75 -7.33 -10.33
N ALA A 82 4.19 -7.51 -9.08
CA ALA A 82 4.44 -8.85 -8.53
C ALA A 82 3.13 -9.54 -8.11
N THR A 83 2.12 -8.76 -7.75
CA THR A 83 0.80 -9.17 -7.27
C THR A 83 -0.30 -8.39 -8.00
N PRO A 84 -0.56 -8.71 -9.28
CA PRO A 84 -1.48 -7.92 -10.09
C PRO A 84 -2.88 -7.83 -9.47
N SER A 85 -3.55 -6.71 -9.70
CA SER A 85 -4.95 -6.54 -9.31
C SER A 85 -5.84 -7.58 -9.97
N ILE A 86 -6.94 -7.93 -9.32
CA ILE A 86 -7.89 -8.92 -9.85
C ILE A 86 -8.42 -8.47 -11.21
N GLU A 87 -8.68 -7.17 -11.37
CA GLU A 87 -9.19 -6.57 -12.61
C GLU A 87 -8.17 -6.69 -13.75
N ALA A 88 -6.90 -6.34 -13.51
CA ALA A 88 -5.85 -6.44 -14.52
C ALA A 88 -5.59 -7.90 -14.91
N TYR A 89 -5.53 -8.79 -13.92
CA TYR A 89 -5.32 -10.21 -14.14
C TYR A 89 -6.51 -10.85 -14.89
N SER A 90 -7.76 -10.51 -14.54
CA SER A 90 -8.96 -10.97 -15.23
C SER A 90 -8.98 -10.52 -16.69
N ARG A 91 -8.65 -9.26 -16.97
CA ARG A 91 -8.52 -8.74 -18.34
C ARG A 91 -7.45 -9.49 -19.14
N ALA A 92 -6.33 -9.83 -18.51
CA ALA A 92 -5.28 -10.62 -19.15
C ALA A 92 -5.75 -12.06 -19.45
N ARG A 93 -6.47 -12.69 -18.52
CA ARG A 93 -7.06 -14.03 -18.73
C ARG A 93 -8.14 -14.04 -19.82
N ALA A 94 -8.88 -12.95 -19.96
CA ALA A 94 -9.87 -12.76 -21.01
C ALA A 94 -9.27 -12.38 -22.38
N GLY A 95 -7.93 -12.26 -22.50
CA GLY A 95 -7.25 -11.89 -23.73
C GLY A 95 -7.30 -10.41 -24.10
N LEU A 96 -7.83 -9.55 -23.21
CA LEU A 96 -7.86 -8.09 -23.39
C LEU A 96 -6.49 -7.45 -23.18
N TYR A 97 -5.65 -8.08 -22.35
CA TYR A 97 -4.24 -7.72 -22.16
C TYR A 97 -3.36 -8.90 -22.50
N ARG A 98 -2.16 -8.62 -23.02
CA ARG A 98 -1.13 -9.63 -23.18
C ARG A 98 -0.40 -9.83 -21.86
N LEU A 99 -0.43 -11.06 -21.33
CA LEU A 99 0.24 -11.41 -20.08
C LEU A 99 1.68 -11.85 -20.32
N PHE A 100 2.61 -11.20 -19.64
CA PHE A 100 4.01 -11.61 -19.58
C PHE A 100 4.32 -12.04 -18.15
N SER A 101 4.86 -13.23 -17.97
CA SER A 101 5.22 -13.76 -16.66
C SER A 101 6.72 -13.90 -16.53
N LEU A 102 7.35 -13.12 -15.66
CA LEU A 102 8.77 -13.20 -15.36
C LEU A 102 8.98 -14.27 -14.29
N LYS A 103 9.48 -15.44 -14.66
CA LYS A 103 9.65 -16.60 -13.76
C LYS A 103 11.01 -16.67 -13.08
N SER A 104 11.99 -15.95 -13.56
CA SER A 104 13.33 -15.92 -13.02
C SER A 104 13.67 -14.56 -12.41
N ARG A 105 14.50 -14.55 -11.37
CA ARG A 105 15.03 -13.30 -10.80
C ARG A 105 16.11 -12.75 -11.70
N ALA A 106 16.21 -11.43 -11.80
CA ALA A 106 17.30 -10.76 -12.53
C ALA A 106 18.68 -11.16 -11.99
N ASN A 107 18.80 -11.32 -10.65
CA ASN A 107 19.97 -11.89 -10.02
C ASN A 107 19.71 -13.35 -9.64
N ALA A 108 20.23 -14.30 -10.40
CA ALA A 108 20.09 -15.73 -10.16
C ALA A 108 20.63 -16.21 -8.79
N LYS A 109 21.56 -15.44 -8.19
CA LYS A 109 22.10 -15.73 -6.85
C LYS A 109 21.21 -15.22 -5.71
N SER A 110 20.17 -14.46 -6.01
CA SER A 110 19.25 -13.91 -4.99
C SER A 110 18.33 -15.00 -4.46
N VAL A 111 18.48 -15.33 -3.18
CA VAL A 111 17.60 -16.26 -2.46
C VAL A 111 16.57 -15.46 -1.66
N PRO A 112 15.28 -15.83 -1.71
CA PRO A 112 14.28 -15.21 -0.83
C PRO A 112 14.62 -15.43 0.64
N ALA A 113 14.34 -14.43 1.48
CA ALA A 113 14.43 -14.61 2.91
C ALA A 113 13.42 -15.67 3.39
N ALA A 114 13.82 -16.48 4.37
CA ALA A 114 12.89 -17.41 5.00
C ALA A 114 11.81 -16.65 5.76
N THR A 115 10.55 -16.96 5.48
CA THR A 115 9.40 -16.36 6.15
C THR A 115 8.93 -17.29 7.27
N VAL A 116 8.74 -16.72 8.46
CA VAL A 116 8.23 -17.46 9.62
C VAL A 116 7.01 -16.74 10.18
N ILE A 117 5.92 -17.45 10.36
CA ILE A 117 4.70 -16.96 10.99
C ILE A 117 4.72 -17.38 12.45
N VAL A 118 4.52 -16.41 13.35
CA VAL A 118 4.45 -16.64 14.80
C VAL A 118 3.08 -16.23 15.32
N ASP A 119 2.39 -17.15 16.00
CA ASP A 119 1.12 -16.84 16.66
C ASP A 119 1.40 -16.14 18.01
N LEU A 120 1.12 -14.83 18.05
CA LEU A 120 1.31 -14.01 19.25
C LEU A 120 0.36 -14.37 20.40
N ARG A 121 -0.73 -15.12 20.15
CA ARG A 121 -1.63 -15.60 21.21
C ARG A 121 -0.93 -16.69 22.01
N ARG A 122 -0.30 -17.65 21.32
CA ARG A 122 0.51 -18.70 21.97
C ARG A 122 1.69 -18.10 22.74
N GLU A 123 2.37 -17.14 22.16
CA GLU A 123 3.44 -16.39 22.85
C GLU A 123 2.95 -15.78 24.17
N MET A 124 1.71 -15.26 24.20
CA MET A 124 1.11 -14.68 25.39
C MET A 124 0.70 -15.74 26.42
N GLU A 125 0.14 -16.87 25.98
CA GLU A 125 -0.17 -18.04 26.83
C GLU A 125 1.10 -18.57 27.50
N ASP A 126 2.22 -18.59 26.77
CA ASP A 126 3.54 -18.97 27.24
C ASP A 126 4.24 -17.84 28.06
N GLY A 127 3.52 -16.77 28.42
CA GLY A 127 3.99 -15.69 29.30
C GLY A 127 4.71 -14.54 28.60
N ASN A 128 4.84 -14.52 27.27
CA ASN A 128 5.41 -13.37 26.57
C ASN A 128 4.39 -12.24 26.41
N LYS A 129 4.46 -11.23 27.26
CA LYS A 129 3.60 -10.03 27.23
C LYS A 129 4.11 -8.93 26.27
N SER A 130 5.26 -9.14 25.61
CA SER A 130 5.84 -8.17 24.67
C SER A 130 5.00 -8.04 23.40
N VAL A 131 5.13 -6.90 22.72
CA VAL A 131 4.59 -6.67 21.36
C VAL A 131 5.31 -7.52 20.31
N PHE A 132 6.54 -7.94 20.62
CA PHE A 132 7.38 -8.77 19.77
C PHE A 132 7.39 -10.21 20.26
N SER A 133 7.33 -11.17 19.34
CA SER A 133 7.57 -12.57 19.66
C SER A 133 8.99 -12.77 20.18
N ARG A 134 9.22 -13.81 20.98
CA ARG A 134 10.58 -14.17 21.46
C ARG A 134 11.54 -14.33 20.29
N ARG A 135 11.12 -15.05 19.26
CA ARG A 135 11.92 -15.24 18.05
C ARG A 135 12.32 -13.90 17.39
N LEU A 136 11.41 -12.93 17.32
CA LEU A 136 11.74 -11.62 16.77
C LEU A 136 12.72 -10.86 17.67
N GLN A 137 12.57 -10.94 18.99
CA GLN A 137 13.49 -10.34 19.95
C GLN A 137 14.91 -10.91 19.80
N ASP A 138 15.02 -12.24 19.68
CA ASP A 138 16.30 -12.94 19.47
C ASP A 138 16.97 -12.48 18.17
N LEU A 139 16.19 -12.41 17.07
CA LEU A 139 16.70 -11.93 15.78
C LEU A 139 17.12 -10.47 15.83
N ILE A 140 16.38 -9.61 16.51
CA ILE A 140 16.75 -8.21 16.71
C ILE A 140 18.08 -8.12 17.45
N THR A 141 18.21 -8.85 18.55
CA THR A 141 19.43 -8.86 19.37
C THR A 141 20.62 -9.37 18.58
N ASP A 142 20.47 -10.47 17.85
CA ASP A 142 21.53 -11.02 16.99
C ASP A 142 21.98 -10.01 15.94
N ARG A 143 21.06 -9.35 15.23
CA ARG A 143 21.40 -8.38 14.19
C ARG A 143 22.06 -7.14 14.77
N LEU A 144 21.61 -6.66 15.92
CA LEU A 144 22.25 -5.54 16.62
C LEU A 144 23.69 -5.87 17.02
N ASN A 145 23.94 -7.06 17.56
CA ASN A 145 25.27 -7.52 17.93
C ASN A 145 26.23 -7.60 16.71
N ARG A 146 25.69 -7.95 15.54
CA ARG A 146 26.42 -7.97 14.27
C ARG A 146 26.53 -6.62 13.59
N LYS A 147 25.92 -5.56 14.16
CA LYS A 147 25.82 -4.22 13.56
C LYS A 147 25.17 -4.26 12.17
N GLU A 148 24.25 -5.17 11.95
CA GLU A 148 23.48 -5.28 10.73
C GLU A 148 22.19 -4.44 10.80
N GLN A 149 21.68 -4.04 9.65
CA GLN A 149 20.42 -3.30 9.54
C GLN A 149 19.24 -4.24 9.61
N MET A 150 18.13 -3.74 10.17
CA MET A 150 16.85 -4.43 10.22
C MET A 150 15.73 -3.46 9.86
N MET A 151 14.66 -3.99 9.27
CA MET A 151 13.45 -3.23 8.97
C MET A 151 12.27 -3.82 9.72
N LEU A 152 11.68 -3.05 10.61
CA LEU A 152 10.44 -3.41 11.30
C LEU A 152 9.28 -2.71 10.61
N PHE A 153 8.36 -3.49 10.04
CA PHE A 153 7.19 -2.98 9.37
C PHE A 153 5.95 -3.17 10.25
N MET A 154 5.38 -2.06 10.69
CA MET A 154 4.10 -2.06 11.39
C MET A 154 3.03 -1.55 10.42
N ASN A 155 2.16 -2.42 9.96
CA ASN A 155 1.09 -2.09 9.02
C ASN A 155 -0.06 -1.33 9.72
N ARG A 156 0.28 -0.19 10.36
CA ARG A 156 -0.71 0.70 10.99
C ARG A 156 -0.38 2.16 10.72
N ARG A 157 -1.32 2.88 10.11
CA ARG A 157 -1.30 4.33 10.07
C ARG A 157 -2.12 4.86 11.25
N GLY A 158 -1.53 5.72 12.09
CA GLY A 158 -2.21 6.42 13.18
C GLY A 158 -2.39 5.61 14.48
N TYR A 159 -3.07 6.21 15.45
CA TYR A 159 -3.50 5.57 16.69
C TYR A 159 -4.43 4.39 16.39
N SER A 160 -4.44 3.39 17.26
CA SER A 160 -5.11 2.10 17.09
C SER A 160 -6.52 2.23 16.51
N SER A 161 -6.75 1.68 15.32
CA SER A 161 -8.07 1.66 14.67
C SER A 161 -9.10 0.77 15.40
N PHE A 162 -8.64 -0.12 16.27
CA PHE A 162 -9.51 -0.94 17.13
C PHE A 162 -8.70 -1.51 18.31
N VAL A 163 -9.40 -1.95 19.34
CA VAL A 163 -8.84 -2.65 20.49
C VAL A 163 -9.29 -4.10 20.46
N SER A 164 -8.36 -5.01 20.64
CA SER A 164 -8.62 -6.45 20.72
C SER A 164 -7.96 -7.06 21.94
N CYS A 165 -8.57 -8.08 22.48
CA CYS A 165 -7.96 -8.89 23.53
C CYS A 165 -6.77 -9.67 22.94
N ARG A 166 -5.59 -9.51 23.53
CA ARG A 166 -4.38 -10.21 23.06
C ARG A 166 -4.43 -11.71 23.31
N SER A 167 -5.17 -12.14 24.33
CA SER A 167 -5.30 -13.56 24.68
C SER A 167 -6.19 -14.33 23.70
N CYS A 168 -7.40 -13.80 23.41
CA CYS A 168 -8.37 -14.51 22.57
C CYS A 168 -8.57 -13.89 21.17
N GLY A 169 -7.96 -12.72 20.87
CA GLY A 169 -8.10 -12.02 19.60
C GLY A 169 -9.42 -11.28 19.41
N LYS A 170 -10.38 -11.35 20.36
CA LYS A 170 -11.70 -10.73 20.26
C LYS A 170 -11.56 -9.20 20.24
N ALA A 171 -12.10 -8.55 19.21
CA ALA A 171 -12.15 -7.11 19.11
C ALA A 171 -13.35 -6.54 19.89
N VAL A 172 -13.18 -5.35 20.48
CA VAL A 172 -14.30 -4.61 21.08
C VAL A 172 -15.15 -4.03 19.96
N LYS A 173 -16.39 -4.49 19.84
CA LYS A 173 -17.33 -4.11 18.78
C LYS A 173 -18.41 -3.18 19.29
N CYS A 174 -18.97 -2.38 18.40
CA CYS A 174 -20.16 -1.58 18.66
C CYS A 174 -21.39 -2.49 18.68
N PRO A 175 -22.24 -2.42 19.73
CA PRO A 175 -23.44 -3.26 19.81
C PRO A 175 -24.52 -2.90 18.79
N HIS A 176 -24.45 -1.70 18.21
CA HIS A 176 -25.44 -1.20 17.24
C HIS A 176 -25.03 -1.42 15.79
N CYS A 177 -23.71 -1.40 15.50
CA CYS A 177 -23.20 -1.39 14.11
C CYS A 177 -22.34 -2.61 13.79
N ASP A 178 -22.02 -3.45 14.78
CA ASP A 178 -21.11 -4.61 14.68
C ASP A 178 -19.71 -4.31 14.11
N VAL A 179 -19.32 -3.05 14.05
CA VAL A 179 -17.98 -2.61 13.66
C VAL A 179 -17.07 -2.49 14.87
N SER A 180 -15.76 -2.67 14.69
CA SER A 180 -14.79 -2.46 15.76
C SER A 180 -14.77 -1.02 16.23
N LEU A 181 -14.69 -0.81 17.54
CA LEU A 181 -14.57 0.52 18.13
C LEU A 181 -13.14 1.03 18.01
N THR A 182 -12.99 2.31 17.69
CA THR A 182 -11.69 2.99 17.56
C THR A 182 -11.26 3.61 18.88
N LEU A 183 -9.99 3.43 19.26
CA LEU A 183 -9.43 4.06 20.45
C LEU A 183 -9.10 5.52 20.18
N HIS A 184 -9.67 6.41 20.98
CA HIS A 184 -9.39 7.84 21.00
C HIS A 184 -8.63 8.26 22.26
N ASN A 185 -8.16 9.52 22.26
CA ASN A 185 -7.54 10.13 23.42
C ASN A 185 -8.43 9.99 24.68
N LYS A 186 -7.82 9.92 25.85
CA LYS A 186 -8.48 9.70 27.15
C LYS A 186 -9.07 8.30 27.36
N ASN A 187 -8.49 7.26 26.74
CA ASN A 187 -8.89 5.86 26.90
C ASN A 187 -10.39 5.62 26.64
N ARG A 188 -10.94 6.26 25.61
CA ARG A 188 -12.33 6.05 25.16
C ARG A 188 -12.36 5.35 23.83
N LEU A 189 -13.26 4.38 23.71
CA LEU A 189 -13.56 3.69 22.47
C LEU A 189 -14.80 4.32 21.82
N VAL A 190 -14.72 4.67 20.55
CA VAL A 190 -15.78 5.36 19.81
C VAL A 190 -16.13 4.60 18.54
N CYS A 191 -17.42 4.47 18.28
CA CYS A 191 -17.93 4.01 16.99
C CYS A 191 -18.06 5.21 16.03
N HIS A 192 -17.33 5.19 14.92
CA HIS A 192 -17.40 6.25 13.90
C HIS A 192 -18.69 6.22 13.05
N TYR A 193 -19.53 5.18 13.19
CA TYR A 193 -20.79 5.08 12.45
C TYR A 193 -21.96 5.70 13.23
N CYS A 194 -22.10 5.39 14.54
CA CYS A 194 -23.25 5.83 15.32
C CYS A 194 -22.88 6.72 16.52
N GLY A 195 -21.59 7.00 16.75
CA GLY A 195 -21.13 7.81 17.89
C GLY A 195 -21.15 7.09 19.25
N TYR A 196 -21.52 5.80 19.30
CA TYR A 196 -21.50 5.02 20.55
C TYR A 196 -20.10 5.06 21.17
N THR A 197 -20.05 5.29 22.47
CA THR A 197 -18.78 5.48 23.19
C THR A 197 -18.77 4.74 24.51
N ILE A 198 -17.65 4.03 24.78
CA ILE A 198 -17.39 3.38 26.08
C ILE A 198 -15.97 3.69 26.56
N PRO A 199 -15.70 3.62 27.84
CA PRO A 199 -14.32 3.61 28.35
C PRO A 199 -13.58 2.36 27.87
N LEU A 200 -12.25 2.43 27.81
CA LEU A 200 -11.43 1.27 27.47
C LEU A 200 -11.64 0.17 28.53
N PRO A 201 -12.11 -1.04 28.15
CA PRO A 201 -12.27 -2.13 29.10
C PRO A 201 -10.93 -2.58 29.71
N GLY A 202 -10.89 -2.79 31.01
CA GLY A 202 -9.72 -3.35 31.70
C GLY A 202 -9.60 -4.87 31.59
N ALA A 203 -10.63 -5.56 31.09
CA ALA A 203 -10.67 -6.99 30.92
C ALA A 203 -11.14 -7.38 29.50
N CYS A 204 -11.05 -8.65 29.18
CA CYS A 204 -11.54 -9.21 27.91
C CYS A 204 -13.04 -8.92 27.75
N PRO A 205 -13.50 -8.36 26.61
CA PRO A 205 -14.90 -8.08 26.35
C PRO A 205 -15.76 -9.34 26.15
#